data_5d367d979db288d51ba490fdfa4bf5d6
#
_entry.id   5d367d979db288d51ba490fdfa4bf5d6
#
_cell.length_a   1.000
_cell.length_b   1.000
_cell.length_c   1.000
_cell.angle_alpha   90.00
_cell.angle_beta   90.00
_cell.angle_gamma   90.00
#
_symmetry.space_group_name_H-M   'P 1'
#
loop_
_entity.id
_entity.type
_entity.pdbx_description
1 polymer ?
#
loop_
_entity_poly.entity_id
_entity_poly.type
_entity_poly.pdbx_seq_one_letter_code
_entity_poly.pdbx_strand_id
1 'polypeptide(L)'
;MDNNKIKIFDTTLRDGEQSPGCSMNLEEKLKVFETLQSLNVDIVEAGFAIASEGDFEAVKEVSKLAKNTIVCSLARSNKNDIERANEALSFAKRFRIHTFIATSDLHMKYKLQMTREEVFQQIKDSVSYARNFTDDVEWSAEDGSRSDFDFLCKCI
;
A
#
# COMPACT_ATOMS: atom_id res chain seq x y z
N MET A 1 11.92 -17.02 -14.41
CA MET A 1 11.21 -15.73 -14.36
C MET A 1 11.93 -14.78 -15.28
N ASP A 2 11.21 -14.10 -16.15
CA ASP A 2 11.81 -13.15 -17.08
C ASP A 2 12.24 -11.91 -16.27
N ASN A 3 13.54 -11.82 -15.96
CA ASN A 3 14.12 -10.76 -15.11
C ASN A 3 14.08 -9.36 -15.77
N ASN A 4 13.57 -9.25 -16.99
CA ASN A 4 13.51 -8.00 -17.74
C ASN A 4 12.10 -7.40 -17.85
N LYS A 5 11.08 -8.04 -17.24
CA LYS A 5 9.72 -7.48 -17.30
C LYS A 5 9.56 -6.34 -16.28
N ILE A 6 9.30 -5.13 -16.77
CA ILE A 6 8.87 -4.00 -15.96
C ILE A 6 7.40 -4.24 -15.55
N LYS A 7 7.09 -4.04 -14.28
CA LYS A 7 5.73 -4.06 -13.76
C LYS A 7 5.24 -2.63 -13.56
N ILE A 8 4.01 -2.37 -13.98
CA ILE A 8 3.35 -1.08 -13.75
C ILE A 8 2.53 -1.17 -12.46
N PHE A 9 2.79 -0.25 -11.55
CA PHE A 9 2.07 -0.05 -10.30
C PHE A 9 1.28 1.26 -10.38
N ASP A 10 -0.04 1.17 -10.48
CA ASP A 10 -0.93 2.32 -10.56
C ASP A 10 -1.50 2.68 -9.19
N THR A 11 -1.44 3.97 -8.83
CA THR A 11 -1.91 4.50 -7.54
C THR A 11 -3.06 5.51 -7.71
N THR A 12 -3.72 5.53 -8.84
CA THR A 12 -4.82 6.46 -9.13
C THR A 12 -5.93 6.38 -8.08
N LEU A 13 -6.28 5.17 -7.63
CA LEU A 13 -7.36 4.93 -6.67
C LEU A 13 -6.96 5.17 -5.20
N ARG A 14 -5.70 5.50 -4.93
CA ARG A 14 -5.21 5.83 -3.58
C ARG A 14 -4.56 7.20 -3.56
N ASP A 15 -3.36 7.37 -4.14
CA ASP A 15 -2.63 8.64 -4.13
C ASP A 15 -3.30 9.69 -5.02
N GLY A 16 -3.74 9.28 -6.20
CA GLY A 16 -4.45 10.15 -7.14
C GLY A 16 -5.74 10.72 -6.55
N GLU A 17 -6.49 9.92 -5.80
CA GLU A 17 -7.72 10.35 -5.14
C GLU A 17 -7.50 11.39 -4.03
N GLN A 18 -6.31 11.46 -3.46
CA GLN A 18 -5.96 12.46 -2.45
C GLN A 18 -5.80 13.87 -3.00
N SER A 19 -5.74 14.02 -4.32
CA SER A 19 -5.67 15.33 -4.97
C SER A 19 -6.99 16.10 -4.79
N PRO A 20 -6.96 17.42 -4.56
CA PRO A 20 -8.16 18.22 -4.41
C PRO A 20 -9.12 18.07 -5.59
N GLY A 21 -10.38 17.69 -5.32
CA GLY A 21 -11.40 17.49 -6.33
C GLY A 21 -11.38 16.15 -7.06
N CYS A 22 -10.50 15.22 -6.67
CA CYS A 22 -10.38 13.90 -7.29
C CYS A 22 -11.02 12.77 -6.46
N SER A 23 -11.77 13.10 -5.40
CA SER A 23 -12.48 12.09 -4.60
C SER A 23 -13.53 11.37 -5.44
N MET A 24 -13.56 10.05 -5.33
CA MET A 24 -14.45 9.18 -6.09
C MET A 24 -15.41 8.43 -5.16
N ASN A 25 -16.64 8.24 -5.61
CA ASN A 25 -17.55 7.29 -4.97
C ASN A 25 -17.19 5.84 -5.39
N LEU A 26 -17.81 4.85 -4.74
CA LEU A 26 -17.54 3.45 -5.00
C LEU A 26 -17.71 3.07 -6.48
N GLU A 27 -18.81 3.50 -7.10
CA GLU A 27 -19.11 3.15 -8.51
C GLU A 27 -18.03 3.71 -9.47
N GLU A 28 -17.56 4.93 -9.21
CA GLU A 28 -16.48 5.55 -9.98
C GLU A 28 -15.16 4.81 -9.81
N LYS A 29 -14.80 4.42 -8.56
CA LYS A 29 -13.61 3.61 -8.30
C LYS A 29 -13.64 2.27 -9.05
N LEU A 30 -14.78 1.59 -9.06
CA LEU A 30 -14.93 0.32 -9.77
C LEU A 30 -14.75 0.50 -11.29
N LYS A 31 -15.31 1.56 -11.90
CA LYS A 31 -15.13 1.86 -13.32
C LYS A 31 -13.67 2.17 -13.68
N VAL A 32 -12.99 2.96 -12.83
CA VAL A 32 -11.55 3.23 -13.01
C VAL A 32 -10.75 1.94 -12.92
N PHE A 33 -11.02 1.09 -11.91
CA PHE A 33 -10.34 -0.19 -11.77
C PHE A 33 -10.55 -1.11 -12.98
N GLU A 34 -11.77 -1.25 -13.48
CA GLU A 34 -12.06 -2.03 -14.69
C GLU A 34 -11.27 -1.52 -15.91
N THR A 35 -11.16 -0.20 -16.05
CA THR A 35 -10.35 0.41 -17.11
C THR A 35 -8.86 0.06 -16.95
N LEU A 36 -8.29 0.24 -15.76
CA LEU A 36 -6.89 -0.11 -15.47
C LEU A 36 -6.61 -1.59 -15.71
N GLN A 37 -7.53 -2.47 -15.30
CA GLN A 37 -7.43 -3.90 -15.56
C GLN A 37 -7.49 -4.22 -17.07
N SER A 38 -8.33 -3.51 -17.85
CA SER A 38 -8.42 -3.69 -19.30
C SER A 38 -7.14 -3.24 -20.03
N LEU A 39 -6.42 -2.27 -19.47
CA LEU A 39 -5.11 -1.83 -19.92
C LEU A 39 -3.97 -2.77 -19.53
N ASN A 40 -4.27 -3.87 -18.82
CA ASN A 40 -3.31 -4.84 -18.31
C ASN A 40 -2.28 -4.23 -17.34
N VAL A 41 -2.69 -3.28 -16.51
CA VAL A 41 -1.87 -2.79 -15.40
C VAL A 41 -1.58 -3.95 -14.46
N ASP A 42 -0.31 -4.13 -14.09
CA ASP A 42 0.11 -5.30 -13.30
C ASP A 42 -0.41 -5.24 -11.86
N ILE A 43 -0.36 -4.05 -11.24
CA ILE A 43 -0.73 -3.84 -9.84
C ILE A 43 -1.51 -2.53 -9.71
N VAL A 44 -2.62 -2.54 -8.98
CA VAL A 44 -3.41 -1.33 -8.65
C VAL A 44 -3.53 -1.19 -7.14
N GLU A 45 -3.09 -0.05 -6.61
CA GLU A 45 -3.32 0.33 -5.22
C GLU A 45 -4.73 0.90 -5.08
N ALA A 46 -5.63 0.07 -4.55
CA ALA A 46 -7.07 0.32 -4.56
C ALA A 46 -7.54 1.28 -3.45
N GLY A 47 -6.71 1.52 -2.45
CA GLY A 47 -7.05 2.42 -1.35
C GLY A 47 -6.27 2.16 -0.06
N PHE A 48 -6.78 2.71 1.03
CA PHE A 48 -6.25 2.59 2.38
C PHE A 48 -7.35 2.06 3.31
N ALA A 49 -7.48 0.73 3.39
CA ALA A 49 -8.63 0.04 3.99
C ALA A 49 -8.97 0.41 5.44
N ILE A 50 -8.00 0.91 6.21
CA ILE A 50 -8.22 1.35 7.61
C ILE A 50 -8.72 2.80 7.71
N ALA A 51 -8.65 3.59 6.64
CA ALA A 51 -9.00 5.02 6.70
C ALA A 51 -10.47 5.27 7.00
N SER A 52 -11.37 4.47 6.42
CA SER A 52 -12.82 4.50 6.67
C SER A 52 -13.50 3.19 6.28
N GLU A 53 -14.75 2.99 6.68
CA GLU A 53 -15.55 1.86 6.19
C GLU A 53 -15.80 1.94 4.68
N GLY A 54 -15.95 3.15 4.12
CA GLY A 54 -16.07 3.35 2.68
C GLY A 54 -14.81 2.92 1.91
N ASP A 55 -13.61 3.24 2.44
CA ASP A 55 -12.35 2.80 1.85
C ASP A 55 -12.18 1.28 1.97
N PHE A 56 -12.56 0.69 3.09
CA PHE A 56 -12.57 -0.76 3.25
C PHE A 56 -13.46 -1.45 2.21
N GLU A 57 -14.72 -1.02 2.08
CA GLU A 57 -15.65 -1.58 1.09
C GLU A 57 -15.13 -1.37 -0.34
N ALA A 58 -14.52 -0.22 -0.65
CA ALA A 58 -13.95 0.03 -1.96
C ALA A 58 -12.81 -0.97 -2.29
N VAL A 59 -11.85 -1.16 -1.39
CA VAL A 59 -10.76 -2.14 -1.57
C VAL A 59 -11.33 -3.55 -1.72
N LYS A 60 -12.30 -3.91 -0.91
CA LYS A 60 -12.97 -5.22 -0.95
C LYS A 60 -13.70 -5.46 -2.27
N GLU A 61 -14.48 -4.51 -2.76
CA GLU A 61 -15.21 -4.65 -4.02
C GLU A 61 -14.26 -4.68 -5.23
N VAL A 62 -13.20 -3.86 -5.24
CA VAL A 62 -12.13 -3.95 -6.23
C VAL A 62 -11.47 -5.34 -6.19
N SER A 63 -11.22 -5.88 -5.00
CA SER A 63 -10.64 -7.22 -4.82
C SER A 63 -11.50 -8.33 -5.43
N LYS A 64 -12.83 -8.23 -5.32
CA LYS A 64 -13.77 -9.18 -5.95
C LYS A 64 -13.77 -9.12 -7.47
N LEU A 65 -13.56 -7.92 -8.04
CA LEU A 65 -13.54 -7.71 -9.50
C LEU A 65 -12.21 -8.11 -10.15
N ALA A 66 -11.15 -8.24 -9.36
CA ALA A 66 -9.81 -8.50 -9.88
C ALA A 66 -9.69 -9.89 -10.53
N LYS A 67 -9.20 -9.91 -11.78
CA LYS A 67 -8.95 -11.14 -12.56
C LYS A 67 -7.45 -11.43 -12.66
N ASN A 68 -6.72 -10.59 -13.37
CA ASN A 68 -5.28 -10.73 -13.64
C ASN A 68 -4.43 -9.67 -12.95
N THR A 69 -4.99 -8.52 -12.65
CA THR A 69 -4.33 -7.43 -11.92
C THR A 69 -4.18 -7.80 -10.44
N ILE A 70 -3.02 -7.52 -9.85
CA ILE A 70 -2.79 -7.65 -8.42
C ILE A 70 -3.42 -6.44 -7.73
N VAL A 71 -4.28 -6.67 -6.74
CA VAL A 71 -4.84 -5.58 -5.94
C VAL A 71 -3.94 -5.31 -4.75
N CYS A 72 -3.66 -4.03 -4.49
CA CYS A 72 -2.84 -3.58 -3.38
C CYS A 72 -3.66 -2.69 -2.44
N SER A 73 -3.39 -2.76 -1.15
CA SER A 73 -3.87 -1.80 -0.16
C SER A 73 -2.73 -1.25 0.67
N LEU A 74 -2.76 0.07 0.89
CA LEU A 74 -1.85 0.73 1.78
C LEU A 74 -2.15 0.35 3.24
N ALA A 75 -1.10 0.25 4.07
CA ALA A 75 -1.18 -0.01 5.50
C ALA A 75 -0.02 0.69 6.22
N ARG A 76 -0.27 1.39 7.30
CA ARG A 76 0.83 1.84 8.18
C ARG A 76 1.53 0.61 8.77
N SER A 77 2.78 0.77 9.16
CA SER A 77 3.59 -0.29 9.76
C SER A 77 3.09 -0.67 11.17
N ASN A 78 1.83 -1.13 11.28
CA ASN A 78 1.23 -1.67 12.49
C ASN A 78 0.27 -2.81 12.17
N LYS A 79 0.03 -3.69 13.15
CA LYS A 79 -0.77 -4.90 12.96
C LYS A 79 -2.21 -4.62 12.53
N ASN A 80 -2.87 -3.65 13.16
CA ASN A 80 -4.29 -3.37 12.89
C ASN A 80 -4.51 -2.94 11.44
N ASP A 81 -3.64 -2.07 10.89
CA ASP A 81 -3.73 -1.64 9.51
C ASP A 81 -3.48 -2.79 8.54
N ILE A 82 -2.48 -3.63 8.84
CA ILE A 82 -2.12 -4.79 8.02
C ILE A 82 -3.24 -5.84 8.02
N GLU A 83 -3.84 -6.12 9.17
CA GLU A 83 -4.99 -7.03 9.30
C GLU A 83 -6.19 -6.51 8.51
N ARG A 84 -6.50 -5.20 8.62
CA ARG A 84 -7.61 -4.59 7.89
C ARG A 84 -7.39 -4.59 6.39
N ALA A 85 -6.16 -4.34 5.94
CA ALA A 85 -5.79 -4.47 4.53
C ALA A 85 -5.95 -5.92 4.04
N ASN A 86 -5.43 -6.91 4.80
CA ASN A 86 -5.59 -8.32 4.47
C ASN A 86 -7.07 -8.74 4.39
N GLU A 87 -7.91 -8.32 5.34
CA GLU A 87 -9.34 -8.61 5.36
C GLU A 87 -10.02 -8.14 4.06
N ALA A 88 -9.76 -6.89 3.64
CA ALA A 88 -10.33 -6.33 2.42
C ALA A 88 -9.78 -6.99 1.14
N LEU A 89 -8.49 -7.35 1.14
CA LEU A 89 -7.80 -7.94 -0.01
C LEU A 89 -8.06 -9.45 -0.18
N SER A 90 -8.54 -10.14 0.85
CA SER A 90 -8.72 -11.61 0.86
C SER A 90 -9.67 -12.14 -0.22
N PHE A 91 -10.47 -11.27 -0.84
CA PHE A 91 -11.36 -11.60 -1.95
C PHE A 91 -10.64 -11.67 -3.31
N ALA A 92 -9.43 -11.10 -3.41
CA ALA A 92 -8.64 -11.16 -4.63
C ALA A 92 -7.83 -12.47 -4.73
N LYS A 93 -7.71 -13.01 -5.93
CA LYS A 93 -6.88 -14.20 -6.19
C LYS A 93 -5.40 -13.97 -5.90
N ARG A 94 -4.92 -12.76 -6.14
CA ARG A 94 -3.55 -12.30 -5.86
C ARG A 94 -3.63 -10.88 -5.34
N PHE A 95 -2.94 -10.62 -4.24
CA PHE A 95 -2.93 -9.30 -3.65
C PHE A 95 -1.55 -8.95 -3.06
N ARG A 96 -1.34 -7.67 -2.87
CA ARG A 96 -0.16 -7.08 -2.25
C ARG A 96 -0.57 -6.29 -1.02
N ILE A 97 0.18 -6.40 0.06
CA ILE A 97 0.11 -5.48 1.19
C ILE A 97 1.27 -4.49 1.08
N HIS A 98 0.96 -3.20 1.01
CA HIS A 98 1.94 -2.13 0.95
C HIS A 98 2.05 -1.45 2.31
N THR A 99 3.14 -1.72 3.04
CA THR A 99 3.39 -1.09 4.34
C THR A 99 4.29 0.13 4.19
N PHE A 100 4.11 1.14 5.05
CA PHE A 100 4.96 2.33 5.04
C PHE A 100 5.17 2.89 6.44
N ILE A 101 6.28 3.56 6.63
CA ILE A 101 6.59 4.39 7.80
C ILE A 101 7.57 5.50 7.39
N ALA A 102 7.48 6.64 8.06
CA ALA A 102 8.39 7.74 7.77
C ALA A 102 9.81 7.47 8.28
N THR A 103 10.80 7.80 7.44
CA THR A 103 12.23 7.60 7.73
C THR A 103 13.01 8.90 7.82
N SER A 104 12.38 10.06 7.57
CA SER A 104 13.04 11.37 7.76
C SER A 104 13.16 11.73 9.25
N ASP A 105 14.26 12.36 9.63
CA ASP A 105 14.50 12.79 11.02
C ASP A 105 13.38 13.74 11.51
N LEU A 106 12.83 14.56 10.61
CA LEU A 106 11.71 15.44 10.93
C LEU A 106 10.47 14.65 11.37
N HIS A 107 10.05 13.65 10.59
CA HIS A 107 8.87 12.87 10.90
C HIS A 107 9.11 11.87 12.04
N MET A 108 10.29 11.27 12.13
CA MET A 108 10.63 10.43 13.27
C MET A 108 10.52 11.19 14.59
N LYS A 109 11.07 12.42 14.63
CA LYS A 109 11.07 13.26 15.83
C LYS A 109 9.70 13.80 16.22
N TYR A 110 8.95 14.37 15.26
CA TYR A 110 7.74 15.15 15.57
C TYR A 110 6.43 14.41 15.34
N LYS A 111 6.39 13.47 14.39
CA LYS A 111 5.20 12.69 14.06
C LYS A 111 5.18 11.36 14.79
N LEU A 112 6.26 10.58 14.69
CA LEU A 112 6.34 9.24 15.24
C LEU A 112 6.80 9.23 16.70
N GLN A 113 7.63 10.20 17.10
CA GLN A 113 8.31 10.27 18.40
C GLN A 113 9.14 8.99 18.66
N MET A 114 9.84 8.52 17.63
CA MET A 114 10.62 7.29 17.61
C MET A 114 12.06 7.57 17.22
N THR A 115 12.98 6.79 17.75
CA THR A 115 14.37 6.73 17.32
C THR A 115 14.53 6.00 15.99
N ARG A 116 15.68 6.12 15.32
CA ARG A 116 15.98 5.38 14.09
C ARG A 116 15.94 3.86 14.32
N GLU A 117 16.41 3.39 15.47
CA GLU A 117 16.41 1.98 15.85
C GLU A 117 14.98 1.44 16.00
N GLU A 118 14.11 2.19 16.66
CA GLU A 118 12.70 1.83 16.82
C GLU A 118 11.98 1.79 15.48
N VAL A 119 12.20 2.79 14.61
CA VAL A 119 11.63 2.79 13.26
C VAL A 119 12.13 1.60 12.45
N PHE A 120 13.42 1.30 12.48
CA PHE A 120 13.99 0.14 11.79
C PHE A 120 13.39 -1.18 12.28
N GLN A 121 13.22 -1.32 13.59
CA GLN A 121 12.57 -2.51 14.16
C GLN A 121 11.11 -2.60 13.73
N GLN A 122 10.38 -1.49 13.74
CA GLN A 122 8.99 -1.42 13.29
C GLN A 122 8.83 -1.83 11.81
N ILE A 123 9.76 -1.44 10.95
CA ILE A 123 9.79 -1.87 9.54
C ILE A 123 9.89 -3.40 9.47
N LYS A 124 10.88 -3.98 10.15
CA LYS A 124 11.09 -5.44 10.17
C LYS A 124 9.86 -6.19 10.67
N ASP A 125 9.28 -5.73 11.77
CA ASP A 125 8.13 -6.37 12.38
C ASP A 125 6.90 -6.30 11.48
N SER A 126 6.63 -5.14 10.88
CA SER A 126 5.48 -4.96 10.01
C SER A 126 5.59 -5.75 8.71
N VAL A 127 6.74 -5.74 8.05
CA VAL A 127 6.98 -6.53 6.83
C VAL A 127 6.89 -8.02 7.14
N SER A 128 7.52 -8.48 8.23
CA SER A 128 7.44 -9.88 8.66
C SER A 128 6.00 -10.28 8.99
N TYR A 129 5.23 -9.39 9.60
CA TYR A 129 3.84 -9.64 9.92
C TYR A 129 2.96 -9.73 8.67
N ALA A 130 3.12 -8.80 7.72
CA ALA A 130 2.40 -8.82 6.45
C ALA A 130 2.69 -10.09 5.63
N ARG A 131 3.91 -10.61 5.72
CA ARG A 131 4.33 -11.86 5.07
C ARG A 131 3.59 -13.11 5.58
N ASN A 132 2.90 -13.05 6.71
CA ASN A 132 2.03 -14.15 7.12
C ASN A 132 0.76 -14.28 6.28
N PHE A 133 0.38 -13.24 5.54
CA PHE A 133 -0.84 -13.19 4.74
C PHE A 133 -0.59 -13.32 3.24
N THR A 134 0.55 -12.82 2.76
CA THR A 134 0.91 -12.86 1.33
C THR A 134 2.43 -12.86 1.16
N ASP A 135 2.90 -13.48 0.08
CA ASP A 135 4.30 -13.40 -0.35
C ASP A 135 4.63 -12.10 -1.09
N ASP A 136 3.63 -11.35 -1.53
CA ASP A 136 3.81 -10.07 -2.23
C ASP A 136 3.60 -8.91 -1.24
N VAL A 137 4.69 -8.50 -0.60
CA VAL A 137 4.72 -7.36 0.33
C VAL A 137 5.63 -6.28 -0.23
N GLU A 138 5.12 -5.06 -0.27
CA GLU A 138 5.88 -3.85 -0.57
C GLU A 138 6.09 -3.04 0.71
N TRP A 139 7.26 -2.45 0.85
CA TRP A 139 7.53 -1.44 1.86
C TRP A 139 8.03 -0.16 1.21
N SER A 140 7.56 0.99 1.69
CA SER A 140 8.06 2.29 1.25
C SER A 140 8.37 3.22 2.42
N ALA A 141 9.34 4.11 2.18
CA ALA A 141 9.75 5.13 3.11
C ALA A 141 8.92 6.40 2.88
N GLU A 142 8.02 6.74 3.81
CA GLU A 142 7.36 8.05 3.79
C GLU A 142 8.41 9.14 4.01
N ASP A 143 8.30 10.21 3.21
CA ASP A 143 9.26 11.32 3.23
C ASP A 143 10.70 10.89 2.90
N GLY A 144 10.83 9.88 2.05
CA GLY A 144 12.11 9.27 1.70
C GLY A 144 13.13 10.23 1.11
N SER A 145 12.69 11.25 0.35
CA SER A 145 13.57 12.26 -0.26
C SER A 145 14.27 13.18 0.76
N ARG A 146 13.73 13.28 1.98
CA ARG A 146 14.33 14.02 3.11
C ARG A 146 15.01 13.13 4.15
N SER A 147 14.99 11.82 3.91
CA SER A 147 15.63 10.86 4.81
C SER A 147 17.14 10.90 4.71
N ASP A 148 17.82 10.61 5.82
CA ASP A 148 19.25 10.35 5.80
C ASP A 148 19.54 9.15 4.88
N PHE A 149 20.51 9.33 3.97
CA PHE A 149 20.75 8.34 2.91
C PHE A 149 21.20 6.98 3.45
N ASP A 150 22.13 6.99 4.43
CA ASP A 150 22.67 5.75 4.99
C ASP A 150 21.60 4.99 5.79
N PHE A 151 20.76 5.73 6.52
CA PHE A 151 19.63 5.15 7.23
C PHE A 151 18.59 4.56 6.28
N LEU A 152 18.27 5.27 5.19
CA LEU A 152 17.34 4.76 4.18
C LEU A 152 17.86 3.48 3.53
N CYS A 153 19.14 3.44 3.14
CA CYS A 153 19.78 2.24 2.61
C CYS A 153 19.77 1.07 3.58
N LYS A 154 19.85 1.34 4.89
CA LYS A 154 19.76 0.30 5.92
C LYS A 154 18.34 -0.26 6.05
N CYS A 155 17.30 0.56 5.77
CA CYS A 155 15.90 0.16 5.87
C CYS A 155 15.43 -0.69 4.67
N ILE A 156 16.05 -0.53 3.49
CA ILE A 156 15.76 -1.30 2.27
C ILE A 156 16.47 -2.66 2.31
#